data_27ce0fc42f3597a731980b1c08501e66
#
_entry.id   27ce0fc42f3597a731980b1c08501e66
#
_cell.length_a   1.000
_cell.length_b   1.000
_cell.length_c   1.000
_cell.angle_alpha   90.00
_cell.angle_beta   90.00
_cell.angle_gamma   90.00
#
_symmetry.space_group_name_H-M   'P 1'
#
loop_
_entity.id
_entity.type
_entity.pdbx_description
1 polymer ?
#
loop_
_entity_poly.entity_id
_entity_poly.type
_entity_poly.pdbx_seq_one_letter_code
_entity_poly.pdbx_strand_id
1 'polypeptide(L)'
;IAEAGDTVRITSISRPTIGTYVPNTTVIVPEELTDAQRTLVVDQSKYWAFKVDDVDKRQAKGSVMPQAMSEAAHALADETDRYVASFYTGATTANTLGSTGAPINVHTAPTDFYSKVLVPLRTKLKRANAPTAGRYCIVPPEGYASLLLDERFTDYGKSGQTEALRNGAVGRAAGFEIYESNNAPEPTAGVHVVQAGVNGAISFAEQINKTEAYRPESSFSDAVKGLALYGAKLIRPEGIAVAYIDATP
;
A
#
# COMPACT_ATOMS: atom_id res chain seq x y z
N ILE A 1 11.25 0.97 16.57
CA ILE A 1 10.15 0.66 17.53
C ILE A 1 10.37 1.62 18.69
N ALA A 2 9.45 2.56 18.91
CA ALA A 2 9.51 3.47 20.04
C ALA A 2 8.94 2.74 21.27
N GLU A 3 9.78 2.41 22.23
CA GLU A 3 9.34 1.84 23.52
C GLU A 3 8.66 2.89 24.42
N ALA A 4 8.84 4.17 24.14
CA ALA A 4 8.18 5.28 24.81
C ALA A 4 8.15 6.52 23.91
N GLY A 5 6.97 7.11 23.71
CA GLY A 5 6.75 8.34 22.96
C GLY A 5 5.91 8.18 21.70
N ASP A 6 5.13 9.18 21.37
CA ASP A 6 4.19 9.19 20.24
C ASP A 6 4.88 9.45 18.89
N THR A 7 6.20 9.63 18.89
CA THR A 7 6.92 10.13 17.70
C THR A 7 8.15 9.30 17.39
N VAL A 8 8.28 8.88 16.12
CA VAL A 8 9.48 8.25 15.58
C VAL A 8 10.18 9.25 14.68
N ARG A 9 11.43 9.56 14.96
CA ARG A 9 12.26 10.42 14.11
C ARG A 9 12.93 9.61 13.03
N ILE A 10 12.67 9.96 11.78
CA ILE A 10 13.26 9.31 10.60
C ILE A 10 14.24 10.30 9.99
N THR A 11 15.52 9.95 10.03
CA THR A 11 16.59 10.73 9.43
C THR A 11 16.71 10.39 7.95
N SER A 12 16.61 11.40 7.09
CA SER A 12 16.89 11.26 5.66
C SER A 12 18.08 12.12 5.29
N ILE A 13 19.11 11.51 4.68
CA ILE A 13 20.30 12.22 4.23
C ILE A 13 20.03 12.74 2.81
N SER A 14 20.34 14.03 2.57
CA SER A 14 20.26 14.63 1.24
C SER A 14 21.29 14.01 0.29
N ARG A 15 20.96 13.96 -0.99
CA ARG A 15 21.89 13.46 -2.01
C ARG A 15 23.01 14.49 -2.22
N PRO A 16 24.30 14.13 -2.11
CA PRO A 16 25.39 15.06 -2.34
C PRO A 16 25.45 15.51 -3.80
N THR A 17 25.87 16.77 -4.02
CA THR A 17 26.05 17.34 -5.34
C THR A 17 27.37 16.87 -5.93
N ILE A 18 27.34 16.39 -7.18
CA ILE A 18 28.54 15.98 -7.89
C ILE A 18 29.02 17.15 -8.73
N GLY A 19 30.19 17.69 -8.40
CA GLY A 19 30.86 18.73 -9.16
C GLY A 19 31.84 18.17 -10.20
N THR A 20 32.15 18.95 -11.22
CA THR A 20 33.21 18.62 -12.20
C THR A 20 34.56 19.13 -11.69
N TYR A 21 35.53 18.25 -11.61
CA TYR A 21 36.90 18.62 -11.23
C TYR A 21 37.73 19.00 -12.43
N VAL A 22 38.29 20.20 -12.41
CA VAL A 22 39.29 20.68 -13.41
C VAL A 22 40.62 20.83 -12.68
N PRO A 23 41.71 20.15 -13.13
CA PRO A 23 43.00 20.23 -12.48
C PRO A 23 43.52 21.68 -12.40
N ASN A 24 44.13 22.04 -11.29
CA ASN A 24 44.69 23.35 -10.96
C ASN A 24 43.74 24.55 -10.92
N THR A 25 42.41 24.33 -11.10
CA THR A 25 41.40 25.40 -11.10
C THR A 25 40.32 25.17 -10.09
N THR A 26 39.91 23.92 -9.87
CA THR A 26 38.78 23.58 -8.97
C THR A 26 39.24 23.54 -7.52
N VAL A 27 38.67 24.39 -6.69
CA VAL A 27 38.77 24.29 -5.22
C VAL A 27 37.59 23.44 -4.72
N ILE A 28 37.90 22.29 -4.11
CA ILE A 28 36.89 21.43 -3.55
C ILE A 28 36.44 21.98 -2.19
N VAL A 29 35.20 22.41 -2.11
CA VAL A 29 34.54 22.79 -0.83
C VAL A 29 33.64 21.63 -0.42
N PRO A 30 33.89 21.01 0.74
CA PRO A 30 33.00 19.97 1.24
C PRO A 30 31.59 20.52 1.47
N GLU A 31 30.58 19.84 0.96
CA GLU A 31 29.18 20.15 1.19
C GLU A 31 28.74 19.57 2.56
N GLU A 32 28.12 20.38 3.40
CA GLU A 32 27.50 19.89 4.63
C GLU A 32 26.20 19.17 4.27
N LEU A 33 26.11 17.88 4.62
CA LEU A 33 24.91 17.11 4.40
C LEU A 33 23.81 17.60 5.34
N THR A 34 22.75 18.18 4.79
CA THR A 34 21.57 18.57 5.55
C THR A 34 20.78 17.34 5.94
N ASP A 35 20.65 17.15 7.24
CA ASP A 35 19.81 16.13 7.84
C ASP A 35 18.35 16.63 7.88
N ALA A 36 17.52 16.12 6.97
CA ALA A 36 16.10 16.40 7.00
C ALA A 36 15.41 15.37 7.91
N GLN A 37 15.18 15.75 9.17
CA GLN A 37 14.41 14.92 10.08
C GLN A 37 12.92 14.98 9.73
N ARG A 38 12.34 13.83 9.47
CA ARG A 38 10.89 13.66 9.34
C ARG A 38 10.36 12.93 10.56
N THR A 39 9.34 13.51 11.17
CA THR A 39 8.69 12.92 12.34
C THR A 39 7.49 12.10 11.88
N LEU A 40 7.45 10.82 12.24
CA LEU A 40 6.29 9.96 12.13
C LEU A 40 5.58 9.97 13.47
N VAL A 41 4.31 10.29 13.48
CA VAL A 41 3.44 10.28 14.67
C VAL A 41 2.65 8.99 14.66
N VAL A 42 2.58 8.32 15.81
CA VAL A 42 1.75 7.12 16.03
C VAL A 42 0.44 7.62 16.62
N ASP A 43 -0.55 7.90 15.78
CA ASP A 43 -1.81 8.56 16.12
C ASP A 43 -3.06 7.70 15.90
N GLN A 44 -2.91 6.55 15.25
CA GLN A 44 -4.02 5.64 14.98
C GLN A 44 -4.18 4.64 16.11
N SER A 45 -5.27 4.80 16.86
CA SER A 45 -5.66 3.86 17.92
C SER A 45 -6.93 3.15 17.51
N LYS A 46 -6.84 1.86 17.25
CA LYS A 46 -7.97 1.01 16.85
C LYS A 46 -8.17 -0.10 17.86
N TYR A 47 -9.42 -0.41 18.16
CA TYR A 47 -9.77 -1.52 19.03
C TYR A 47 -10.82 -2.40 18.40
N TRP A 48 -10.84 -3.63 18.80
CA TRP A 48 -11.92 -4.56 18.52
C TRP A 48 -12.31 -5.29 19.81
N ALA A 49 -13.57 -5.62 19.94
CA ALA A 49 -14.07 -6.40 21.05
C ALA A 49 -15.27 -7.24 20.61
N PHE A 50 -15.30 -8.48 21.03
CA PHE A 50 -16.47 -9.33 20.85
C PHE A 50 -16.68 -10.22 22.08
N LYS A 51 -17.89 -10.72 22.24
CA LYS A 51 -18.26 -11.65 23.29
C LYS A 51 -18.97 -12.86 22.70
N VAL A 52 -18.78 -14.01 23.30
CA VAL A 52 -19.48 -15.25 22.98
C VAL A 52 -20.23 -15.73 24.22
N ASP A 53 -21.53 -15.91 24.10
CA ASP A 53 -22.37 -16.38 25.19
C ASP A 53 -22.07 -17.85 25.50
N ASP A 54 -22.13 -18.24 26.79
CA ASP A 54 -21.87 -19.60 27.22
C ASP A 54 -22.93 -20.60 26.70
N VAL A 55 -24.16 -20.13 26.43
CA VAL A 55 -25.24 -20.95 25.85
C VAL A 55 -24.93 -21.22 24.37
N ASP A 56 -24.57 -20.18 23.59
CA ASP A 56 -24.22 -20.30 22.18
C ASP A 56 -22.99 -21.17 21.98
N LYS A 57 -22.01 -21.06 22.88
CA LYS A 57 -20.81 -21.87 22.88
C LYS A 57 -21.06 -23.37 23.03
N ARG A 58 -22.12 -23.74 23.78
CA ARG A 58 -22.54 -25.13 23.93
C ARG A 58 -23.42 -25.66 22.81
N GLN A 59 -24.17 -24.77 22.16
CA GLN A 59 -25.08 -25.13 21.07
C GLN A 59 -24.39 -25.14 19.71
N ALA A 60 -23.33 -24.34 19.53
CA ALA A 60 -22.55 -24.32 18.30
C ALA A 60 -21.68 -25.57 18.16
N LYS A 61 -21.85 -26.30 17.07
CA LYS A 61 -20.96 -27.38 16.66
C LYS A 61 -19.68 -26.73 16.10
N GLY A 62 -18.70 -26.45 16.94
CA GLY A 62 -17.41 -25.94 16.50
C GLY A 62 -16.83 -24.88 17.44
N SER A 63 -15.58 -24.51 17.18
CA SER A 63 -14.85 -23.52 17.96
C SER A 63 -15.12 -22.12 17.39
N VAL A 64 -16.14 -21.43 17.90
CA VAL A 64 -16.54 -20.08 17.43
C VAL A 64 -15.48 -19.03 17.77
N MET A 65 -14.82 -19.16 18.92
CA MET A 65 -13.85 -18.18 19.40
C MET A 65 -12.62 -18.00 18.50
N PRO A 66 -11.92 -19.07 18.04
CA PRO A 66 -10.79 -18.92 17.12
C PRO A 66 -11.19 -18.34 15.76
N GLN A 67 -12.38 -18.66 15.26
CA GLN A 67 -12.89 -18.12 14.01
C GLN A 67 -13.15 -16.61 14.15
N ALA A 68 -13.80 -16.18 15.23
CA ALA A 68 -14.03 -14.77 15.52
C ALA A 68 -12.69 -13.99 15.70
N MET A 69 -11.69 -14.62 16.31
CA MET A 69 -10.34 -14.03 16.43
C MET A 69 -9.68 -13.83 15.06
N SER A 70 -9.81 -14.80 14.15
CA SER A 70 -9.28 -14.69 12.79
C SER A 70 -9.95 -13.57 12.02
N GLU A 71 -11.27 -13.44 12.10
CA GLU A 71 -12.03 -12.36 11.47
C GLU A 71 -11.66 -10.98 12.04
N ALA A 72 -11.46 -10.88 13.35
CA ALA A 72 -11.03 -9.63 13.98
C ALA A 72 -9.62 -9.21 13.54
N ALA A 73 -8.70 -10.16 13.40
CA ALA A 73 -7.36 -9.91 12.89
C ALA A 73 -7.39 -9.46 11.42
N HIS A 74 -8.24 -10.08 10.61
CA HIS A 74 -8.47 -9.68 9.20
C HIS A 74 -9.02 -8.26 9.10
N ALA A 75 -10.04 -7.93 9.89
CA ALA A 75 -10.65 -6.60 9.90
C ALA A 75 -9.66 -5.51 10.34
N LEU A 76 -8.76 -5.82 11.29
CA LEU A 76 -7.72 -4.90 11.71
C LEU A 76 -6.66 -4.69 10.61
N ALA A 77 -6.26 -5.75 9.91
CA ALA A 77 -5.35 -5.68 8.78
C ALA A 77 -5.93 -4.83 7.64
N ASP A 78 -7.20 -5.04 7.30
CA ASP A 78 -7.94 -4.26 6.30
C ASP A 78 -7.95 -2.76 6.63
N GLU A 79 -8.22 -2.41 7.88
CA GLU A 79 -8.25 -1.01 8.31
C GLU A 79 -6.87 -0.37 8.25
N THR A 80 -5.83 -1.13 8.59
CA THR A 80 -4.44 -0.68 8.48
C THR A 80 -4.05 -0.47 7.02
N ASP A 81 -4.44 -1.37 6.12
CA ASP A 81 -4.18 -1.25 4.68
C ASP A 81 -4.88 -0.03 4.08
N ARG A 82 -6.15 0.23 4.44
CA ARG A 82 -6.88 1.45 4.01
C ARG A 82 -6.17 2.72 4.49
N TYR A 83 -5.68 2.71 5.72
CA TYR A 83 -4.95 3.86 6.26
C TYR A 83 -3.66 4.10 5.47
N VAL A 84 -2.86 3.06 5.20
CA VAL A 84 -1.64 3.18 4.40
C VAL A 84 -1.96 3.57 2.95
N ALA A 85 -3.01 3.01 2.36
CA ALA A 85 -3.45 3.35 1.02
C ALA A 85 -3.87 4.83 0.89
N SER A 86 -4.40 5.47 1.96
CA SER A 86 -4.81 6.87 1.96
C SER A 86 -3.67 7.87 1.68
N PHE A 87 -2.40 7.46 1.85
CA PHE A 87 -1.24 8.29 1.53
C PHE A 87 -1.01 8.52 0.03
N TYR A 88 -1.85 7.97 -0.84
CA TYR A 88 -1.84 8.29 -2.28
C TYR A 88 -1.94 9.80 -2.55
N THR A 89 -2.66 10.53 -1.68
CA THR A 89 -2.84 12.00 -1.79
C THR A 89 -1.54 12.79 -1.64
N GLY A 90 -0.53 12.19 -1.00
CA GLY A 90 0.79 12.79 -0.82
C GLY A 90 1.74 12.60 -2.00
N ALA A 91 1.32 11.89 -3.07
CA ALA A 91 2.13 11.75 -4.27
C ALA A 91 2.35 13.12 -4.95
N THR A 92 3.53 13.32 -5.54
CA THR A 92 3.81 14.56 -6.26
C THR A 92 2.94 14.67 -7.50
N THR A 93 2.51 15.88 -7.87
CA THR A 93 1.70 16.13 -9.08
C THR A 93 2.40 15.58 -10.35
N ALA A 94 3.74 15.65 -10.40
CA ALA A 94 4.51 15.08 -11.49
C ALA A 94 4.34 13.55 -11.62
N ASN A 95 4.04 12.86 -10.51
CA ASN A 95 3.85 11.41 -10.45
C ASN A 95 2.37 10.99 -10.48
N THR A 96 1.46 11.93 -10.69
CA THR A 96 0.03 11.65 -10.77
C THR A 96 -0.41 11.52 -12.23
N LEU A 97 -1.27 10.54 -12.51
CA LEU A 97 -1.92 10.29 -13.81
C LEU A 97 -3.43 10.42 -13.65
N GLY A 98 -4.05 11.22 -14.50
CA GLY A 98 -5.49 11.49 -14.40
C GLY A 98 -5.84 12.31 -13.16
N SER A 99 -7.12 12.40 -12.87
CA SER A 99 -7.67 13.05 -11.68
C SER A 99 -9.07 12.49 -11.39
N THR A 100 -9.66 12.86 -10.25
CA THR A 100 -11.04 12.48 -9.92
C THR A 100 -12.07 12.97 -10.93
N GLY A 101 -11.84 14.14 -11.55
CA GLY A 101 -12.71 14.69 -12.56
C GLY A 101 -12.39 14.25 -14.00
N ALA A 102 -11.23 13.60 -14.22
CA ALA A 102 -10.80 13.08 -15.51
C ALA A 102 -10.01 11.77 -15.29
N PRO A 103 -10.69 10.70 -14.89
CA PRO A 103 -10.05 9.40 -14.71
C PRO A 103 -9.63 8.80 -16.06
N ILE A 104 -8.69 7.88 -16.03
CA ILE A 104 -8.21 7.17 -17.21
C ILE A 104 -9.18 6.03 -17.51
N ASN A 105 -9.80 6.06 -18.69
CA ASN A 105 -10.62 4.93 -19.13
C ASN A 105 -9.71 3.76 -19.53
N VAL A 106 -9.92 2.63 -18.87
CA VAL A 106 -9.15 1.39 -19.03
C VAL A 106 -9.96 0.25 -19.65
N HIS A 107 -11.22 0.51 -20.02
CA HIS A 107 -12.16 -0.50 -20.52
C HIS A 107 -12.34 -0.49 -22.04
N THR A 108 -11.71 0.45 -22.76
CA THR A 108 -11.86 0.56 -24.22
C THR A 108 -11.23 -0.63 -24.96
N ALA A 109 -10.08 -1.11 -24.47
CA ALA A 109 -9.41 -2.29 -25.02
C ALA A 109 -8.73 -3.07 -23.89
N PRO A 110 -8.59 -4.40 -24.00
CA PRO A 110 -7.91 -5.26 -22.98
C PRO A 110 -6.49 -4.82 -22.64
N THR A 111 -5.81 -4.16 -23.60
CA THR A 111 -4.44 -3.68 -23.42
C THR A 111 -4.32 -2.31 -22.73
N ASP A 112 -5.43 -1.65 -22.48
CA ASP A 112 -5.47 -0.24 -22.03
C ASP A 112 -4.89 -0.06 -20.63
N PHE A 113 -5.21 -0.96 -19.71
CA PHE A 113 -4.70 -0.87 -18.35
C PHE A 113 -3.17 -0.93 -18.32
N TYR A 114 -2.57 -1.84 -19.05
CA TYR A 114 -1.12 -1.93 -19.15
C TYR A 114 -0.49 -0.71 -19.80
N SER A 115 -1.02 -0.30 -20.97
CA SER A 115 -0.43 0.76 -21.81
C SER A 115 -0.68 2.16 -21.25
N LYS A 116 -1.89 2.42 -20.70
CA LYS A 116 -2.29 3.75 -20.21
C LYS A 116 -1.98 3.96 -18.72
N VAL A 117 -1.82 2.90 -17.93
CA VAL A 117 -1.60 2.98 -16.49
C VAL A 117 -0.23 2.47 -16.08
N LEU A 118 0.08 1.17 -16.25
CA LEU A 118 1.32 0.59 -15.71
C LEU A 118 2.59 1.15 -16.35
N VAL A 119 2.62 1.26 -17.68
CA VAL A 119 3.79 1.79 -18.41
C VAL A 119 4.04 3.27 -18.08
N PRO A 120 3.03 4.17 -18.08
CA PRO A 120 3.23 5.54 -17.66
C PRO A 120 3.64 5.70 -16.18
N LEU A 121 3.08 4.91 -15.25
CA LEU A 121 3.49 4.93 -13.83
C LEU A 121 4.97 4.57 -13.69
N ARG A 122 5.42 3.51 -14.38
CA ARG A 122 6.84 3.16 -14.43
C ARG A 122 7.72 4.30 -14.94
N THR A 123 7.28 4.98 -16.00
CA THR A 123 8.02 6.09 -16.61
C THR A 123 8.13 7.26 -15.65
N LYS A 124 7.05 7.59 -14.93
CA LYS A 124 7.05 8.67 -13.92
C LYS A 124 7.99 8.38 -12.77
N LEU A 125 7.95 7.18 -12.18
CA LEU A 125 8.89 6.77 -11.14
C LEU A 125 10.35 6.77 -11.64
N LYS A 126 10.58 6.42 -12.91
CA LYS A 126 11.93 6.48 -13.48
C LYS A 126 12.42 7.90 -13.66
N ARG A 127 11.56 8.83 -14.12
CA ARG A 127 11.86 10.26 -14.21
C ARG A 127 12.11 10.90 -12.86
N ALA A 128 11.43 10.44 -11.81
CA ALA A 128 11.66 10.85 -10.42
C ALA A 128 12.95 10.23 -9.81
N ASN A 129 13.75 9.51 -10.59
CA ASN A 129 14.95 8.79 -10.14
C ASN A 129 14.70 7.80 -8.99
N ALA A 130 13.45 7.29 -8.85
CA ALA A 130 13.13 6.27 -7.89
C ALA A 130 13.84 4.94 -8.22
N PRO A 131 14.35 4.20 -7.22
CA PRO A 131 14.98 2.91 -7.40
C PRO A 131 14.13 1.97 -8.25
N THR A 132 14.78 1.07 -8.99
CA THR A 132 14.09 0.06 -9.81
C THR A 132 13.80 -1.22 -9.03
N ALA A 133 14.57 -1.48 -7.98
CA ALA A 133 14.37 -2.62 -7.09
C ALA A 133 13.25 -2.33 -6.08
N GLY A 134 12.47 -3.35 -5.72
CA GLY A 134 11.41 -3.25 -4.72
C GLY A 134 10.24 -2.35 -5.14
N ARG A 135 9.91 -2.33 -6.43
CA ARG A 135 8.73 -1.63 -6.94
C ARG A 135 7.50 -2.51 -6.81
N TYR A 136 6.46 -1.96 -6.24
CA TYR A 136 5.15 -2.59 -6.11
C TYR A 136 4.07 -1.76 -6.81
N CYS A 137 2.96 -2.38 -7.13
CA CYS A 137 1.76 -1.72 -7.63
C CYS A 137 0.54 -2.38 -7.02
N ILE A 138 -0.27 -1.58 -6.32
CA ILE A 138 -1.55 -1.99 -5.76
C ILE A 138 -2.63 -1.62 -6.76
N VAL A 139 -3.40 -2.62 -7.15
CA VAL A 139 -4.38 -2.53 -8.24
C VAL A 139 -5.75 -2.93 -7.69
N PRO A 140 -6.83 -2.19 -7.97
CA PRO A 140 -8.18 -2.62 -7.66
C PRO A 140 -8.57 -3.84 -8.49
N PRO A 141 -9.57 -4.65 -8.05
CA PRO A 141 -10.01 -5.86 -8.74
C PRO A 141 -10.39 -5.64 -10.21
N GLU A 142 -11.01 -4.50 -10.54
CA GLU A 142 -11.41 -4.13 -11.91
C GLU A 142 -10.19 -3.93 -12.83
N GLY A 143 -9.16 -3.26 -12.30
CA GLY A 143 -7.89 -3.07 -13.01
C GLY A 143 -7.15 -4.41 -13.18
N TYR A 144 -7.21 -5.27 -12.17
CA TYR A 144 -6.61 -6.61 -12.24
C TYR A 144 -7.32 -7.50 -13.24
N ALA A 145 -8.67 -7.45 -13.28
CA ALA A 145 -9.46 -8.15 -14.28
C ALA A 145 -9.08 -7.73 -15.72
N SER A 146 -8.82 -6.44 -15.95
CA SER A 146 -8.34 -5.93 -17.24
C SER A 146 -6.97 -6.52 -17.62
N LEU A 147 -6.08 -6.78 -16.64
CA LEU A 147 -4.81 -7.47 -16.90
C LEU A 147 -4.99 -8.94 -17.30
N LEU A 148 -5.98 -9.62 -16.72
CA LEU A 148 -6.29 -11.00 -17.07
C LEU A 148 -6.88 -11.14 -18.48
N LEU A 149 -7.53 -10.11 -18.99
CA LEU A 149 -8.05 -10.06 -20.35
C LEU A 149 -6.98 -9.73 -21.41
N ASP A 150 -5.82 -9.23 -20.98
CA ASP A 150 -4.73 -8.87 -21.89
C ASP A 150 -3.95 -10.14 -22.31
N GLU A 151 -4.02 -10.49 -23.60
CA GLU A 151 -3.36 -11.65 -24.18
C GLU A 151 -1.86 -11.72 -23.91
N ARG A 152 -1.20 -10.58 -23.66
CA ARG A 152 0.24 -10.54 -23.33
C ARG A 152 0.58 -11.26 -22.03
N PHE A 153 -0.39 -11.41 -21.13
CA PHE A 153 -0.22 -12.11 -19.86
C PHE A 153 -0.86 -13.51 -19.87
N THR A 154 -1.88 -13.72 -20.69
CA THR A 154 -2.65 -14.98 -20.74
C THR A 154 -2.20 -15.93 -21.85
N ASP A 155 -1.59 -15.43 -22.92
CA ASP A 155 -1.08 -16.27 -24.01
C ASP A 155 0.34 -16.75 -23.70
N TYR A 156 0.54 -18.06 -23.58
CA TYR A 156 1.86 -18.67 -23.36
C TYR A 156 2.88 -18.28 -24.44
N GLY A 157 2.45 -18.21 -25.70
CA GLY A 157 3.31 -17.81 -26.81
C GLY A 157 3.86 -16.38 -26.72
N LYS A 158 3.16 -15.51 -26.00
CA LYS A 158 3.50 -14.08 -25.83
C LYS A 158 4.12 -13.79 -24.46
N SER A 159 3.67 -14.46 -23.41
CA SER A 159 4.12 -14.21 -22.01
C SER A 159 5.33 -15.05 -21.60
N GLY A 160 5.50 -16.24 -22.17
CA GLY A 160 6.51 -17.20 -21.74
C GLY A 160 6.29 -17.78 -20.33
N GLN A 161 5.15 -17.49 -19.69
CA GLN A 161 4.83 -17.94 -18.34
C GLN A 161 3.53 -18.75 -18.30
N THR A 162 3.59 -19.90 -17.65
CA THR A 162 2.46 -20.84 -17.54
C THR A 162 1.56 -20.54 -16.35
N GLU A 163 2.06 -19.82 -15.34
CA GLU A 163 1.36 -19.62 -14.06
C GLU A 163 0.17 -18.67 -14.16
N ALA A 164 0.28 -17.60 -14.96
CA ALA A 164 -0.82 -16.67 -15.18
C ALA A 164 -2.05 -17.33 -15.82
N LEU A 165 -1.83 -18.29 -16.72
CA LEU A 165 -2.88 -19.07 -17.37
C LEU A 165 -3.58 -20.06 -16.44
N ARG A 166 -2.84 -20.60 -15.46
CA ARG A 166 -3.37 -21.66 -14.58
C ARG A 166 -4.04 -21.11 -13.32
N ASN A 167 -3.51 -20.01 -12.77
CA ASN A 167 -3.91 -19.51 -11.46
C ASN A 167 -4.48 -18.08 -11.50
N GLY A 168 -4.50 -17.42 -12.68
CA GLY A 168 -4.89 -16.01 -12.79
C GLY A 168 -3.92 -15.04 -12.07
N ALA A 169 -2.71 -15.51 -11.73
CA ALA A 169 -1.76 -14.70 -10.99
C ALA A 169 -0.82 -13.94 -11.93
N VAL A 170 -1.03 -12.64 -12.07
CA VAL A 170 -0.09 -11.74 -12.76
C VAL A 170 0.93 -11.25 -11.73
N GLY A 171 1.94 -12.06 -11.43
CA GLY A 171 2.90 -11.74 -10.37
C GLY A 171 3.73 -10.48 -10.63
N ARG A 172 4.19 -10.27 -11.88
CA ARG A 172 5.00 -9.11 -12.28
C ARG A 172 4.59 -8.56 -13.63
N ALA A 173 4.36 -7.26 -13.69
CA ALA A 173 4.09 -6.54 -14.94
C ALA A 173 4.79 -5.18 -14.94
N ALA A 174 5.29 -4.74 -16.11
CA ALA A 174 5.99 -3.46 -16.29
C ALA A 174 7.13 -3.19 -15.27
N GLY A 175 7.69 -4.23 -14.63
CA GLY A 175 8.73 -4.10 -13.60
C GLY A 175 8.21 -3.81 -12.20
N PHE A 176 6.90 -3.97 -11.97
CA PHE A 176 6.25 -3.93 -10.66
C PHE A 176 5.89 -5.34 -10.21
N GLU A 177 5.91 -5.57 -8.91
CA GLU A 177 5.15 -6.64 -8.27
C GLU A 177 3.71 -6.17 -8.14
N ILE A 178 2.76 -6.92 -8.70
CA ILE A 178 1.36 -6.56 -8.74
C ILE A 178 0.65 -7.20 -7.54
N TYR A 179 -0.03 -6.37 -6.77
CA TYR A 179 -0.89 -6.79 -5.66
C TYR A 179 -2.31 -6.35 -5.94
N GLU A 180 -3.24 -7.29 -5.92
CA GLU A 180 -4.66 -7.01 -5.98
C GLU A 180 -5.15 -6.66 -4.57
N SER A 181 -5.89 -5.55 -4.44
CA SER A 181 -6.46 -5.15 -3.16
C SER A 181 -7.80 -4.44 -3.36
N ASN A 182 -8.79 -4.90 -2.61
CA ASN A 182 -10.10 -4.24 -2.52
C ASN A 182 -10.05 -2.95 -1.69
N ASN A 183 -8.94 -2.69 -0.99
CA ASN A 183 -8.70 -1.48 -0.20
C ASN A 183 -8.08 -0.34 -1.03
N ALA A 184 -8.05 -0.47 -2.36
CA ALA A 184 -7.65 0.60 -3.25
C ALA A 184 -8.58 1.82 -3.04
N PRO A 185 -8.03 3.03 -2.84
CA PRO A 185 -8.85 4.20 -2.55
C PRO A 185 -9.83 4.52 -3.67
N GLU A 186 -11.07 4.84 -3.30
CA GLU A 186 -12.13 5.29 -4.19
C GLU A 186 -12.56 6.72 -3.79
N PRO A 187 -11.88 7.76 -4.28
CA PRO A 187 -12.17 9.14 -3.90
C PRO A 187 -13.52 9.64 -4.40
N THR A 188 -14.05 9.06 -5.46
CA THR A 188 -15.37 9.33 -6.02
C THR A 188 -15.93 8.02 -6.56
N ALA A 189 -17.23 7.80 -6.43
CA ALA A 189 -17.89 6.58 -6.90
C ALA A 189 -17.50 6.27 -8.36
N GLY A 190 -17.00 5.05 -8.59
CA GLY A 190 -16.54 4.59 -9.89
C GLY A 190 -15.11 5.02 -10.28
N VAL A 191 -14.41 5.79 -9.44
CA VAL A 191 -13.02 6.19 -9.71
C VAL A 191 -12.11 5.54 -8.69
N HIS A 192 -11.31 4.57 -9.09
CA HIS A 192 -10.32 3.92 -8.24
C HIS A 192 -8.91 4.49 -8.44
N VAL A 193 -8.10 4.40 -7.40
CA VAL A 193 -6.71 4.84 -7.44
C VAL A 193 -5.78 3.64 -7.45
N VAL A 194 -5.02 3.51 -8.54
CA VAL A 194 -3.90 2.58 -8.65
C VAL A 194 -2.68 3.24 -8.04
N GLN A 195 -2.07 2.61 -7.05
CA GLN A 195 -0.91 3.12 -6.35
C GLN A 195 0.32 2.29 -6.67
N ALA A 196 1.30 2.89 -7.33
CA ALA A 196 2.61 2.29 -7.55
C ALA A 196 3.65 3.00 -6.67
N GLY A 197 4.58 2.24 -6.13
CA GLY A 197 5.61 2.82 -5.27
C GLY A 197 6.86 1.97 -5.18
N VAL A 198 7.79 2.45 -4.37
CA VAL A 198 9.04 1.76 -4.03
C VAL A 198 9.03 1.46 -2.54
N ASN A 199 9.55 0.29 -2.15
CA ASN A 199 9.74 -0.04 -0.74
C ASN A 199 10.55 1.07 -0.04
N GLY A 200 10.03 1.53 1.12
CA GLY A 200 10.63 2.64 1.87
C GLY A 200 10.14 4.03 1.46
N ALA A 201 9.17 4.16 0.53
CA ALA A 201 8.50 5.43 0.28
C ALA A 201 7.56 5.82 1.43
N ILE A 202 6.85 4.84 1.98
CA ILE A 202 6.03 4.96 3.18
C ILE A 202 6.74 4.24 4.32
N SER A 203 6.79 4.85 5.49
CA SER A 203 7.25 4.23 6.73
C SER A 203 6.05 3.96 7.63
N PHE A 204 6.02 2.77 8.21
CA PHE A 204 4.98 2.32 9.13
C PHE A 204 5.62 2.01 10.49
N ALA A 205 4.96 2.38 11.56
CA ALA A 205 5.36 2.05 12.92
C ALA A 205 4.16 1.54 13.70
N GLU A 206 4.35 0.42 14.39
CA GLU A 206 3.39 -0.17 15.30
C GLU A 206 3.98 -0.14 16.70
N GLN A 207 3.20 0.29 17.69
CA GLN A 207 3.66 0.45 19.07
C GLN A 207 3.03 -0.55 20.02
N ILE A 208 1.70 -0.71 19.95
CA ILE A 208 0.96 -1.61 20.84
C ILE A 208 0.06 -2.50 20.00
N ASN A 209 0.23 -3.81 20.20
CA ASN A 209 -0.70 -4.82 19.71
C ASN A 209 -0.98 -5.75 20.90
N LYS A 210 -2.09 -5.50 21.61
CA LYS A 210 -2.42 -6.19 22.86
C LYS A 210 -3.80 -6.81 22.77
N THR A 211 -3.87 -8.08 23.09
CA THR A 211 -5.14 -8.83 23.18
C THR A 211 -5.36 -9.31 24.60
N GLU A 212 -6.53 -9.08 25.14
CA GLU A 212 -6.92 -9.49 26.49
C GLU A 212 -8.26 -10.24 26.46
N ALA A 213 -8.29 -11.40 27.10
CA ALA A 213 -9.54 -12.10 27.38
C ALA A 213 -10.07 -11.69 28.77
N TYR A 214 -11.36 -11.47 28.87
CA TYR A 214 -12.01 -11.14 30.14
C TYR A 214 -13.42 -11.68 30.18
N ARG A 215 -13.97 -11.80 31.38
CA ARG A 215 -15.36 -12.21 31.60
C ARG A 215 -16.16 -11.01 32.10
N PRO A 216 -17.17 -10.51 31.35
CA PRO A 216 -17.99 -9.39 31.77
C PRO A 216 -18.80 -9.75 33.03
N GLU A 217 -18.91 -8.81 33.97
CA GLU A 217 -19.71 -9.00 35.20
C GLU A 217 -21.21 -9.05 34.90
N SER A 218 -21.65 -8.44 33.82
CA SER A 218 -23.07 -8.27 33.46
C SER A 218 -23.66 -9.41 32.64
N SER A 219 -22.87 -10.42 32.23
CA SER A 219 -23.31 -11.52 31.36
C SER A 219 -22.50 -12.79 31.54
N PHE A 220 -23.12 -13.94 31.33
CA PHE A 220 -22.45 -15.25 31.28
C PHE A 220 -21.86 -15.45 29.90
N SER A 221 -20.73 -14.79 29.64
CA SER A 221 -20.06 -14.83 28.34
C SER A 221 -18.54 -14.68 28.50
N ASP A 222 -17.78 -15.27 27.58
CA ASP A 222 -16.37 -15.01 27.43
C ASP A 222 -16.19 -13.87 26.41
N ALA A 223 -15.44 -12.86 26.78
CA ALA A 223 -15.16 -11.71 25.91
C ALA A 223 -13.67 -11.56 25.66
N VAL A 224 -13.34 -11.11 24.47
CA VAL A 224 -11.97 -10.78 24.05
C VAL A 224 -11.96 -9.37 23.49
N LYS A 225 -10.95 -8.59 23.84
CA LYS A 225 -10.70 -7.26 23.31
C LYS A 225 -9.26 -7.16 22.83
N GLY A 226 -9.04 -6.44 21.78
CA GLY A 226 -7.71 -6.13 21.24
C GLY A 226 -7.53 -4.64 21.01
N LEU A 227 -6.34 -4.15 21.21
CA LEU A 227 -5.93 -2.79 20.96
C LEU A 227 -4.72 -2.80 20.04
N ALA A 228 -4.77 -2.02 18.96
CA ALA A 228 -3.65 -1.75 18.07
C ALA A 228 -3.40 -0.25 18.02
N LEU A 229 -2.14 0.13 18.20
CA LEU A 229 -1.67 1.51 18.09
C LEU A 229 -0.60 1.56 17.00
N TYR A 230 -0.85 2.31 15.94
CA TYR A 230 0.06 2.41 14.80
C TYR A 230 0.07 3.80 14.20
N GLY A 231 1.04 4.06 13.35
CA GLY A 231 1.14 5.26 12.57
C GLY A 231 1.91 5.01 11.28
N ALA A 232 1.66 5.82 10.27
CA ALA A 232 2.41 5.76 9.03
C ALA A 232 2.71 7.16 8.52
N LYS A 233 3.75 7.28 7.70
CA LYS A 233 4.08 8.54 7.05
C LYS A 233 4.73 8.32 5.70
N LEU A 234 4.33 9.13 4.75
CA LEU A 234 5.00 9.23 3.45
C LEU A 234 6.34 9.97 3.62
N ILE A 235 7.44 9.22 3.48
CA ILE A 235 8.80 9.75 3.64
C ILE A 235 9.32 10.32 2.33
N ARG A 236 9.04 9.63 1.21
CA ARG A 236 9.51 10.02 -0.13
C ARG A 236 8.34 10.17 -1.08
N PRO A 237 7.77 11.38 -1.23
CA PRO A 237 6.65 11.62 -2.16
C PRO A 237 6.98 11.30 -3.61
N GLU A 238 8.25 11.45 -4.00
CA GLU A 238 8.76 11.09 -5.34
C GLU A 238 8.84 9.59 -5.58
N GLY A 239 8.84 8.80 -4.50
CA GLY A 239 8.87 7.33 -4.55
C GLY A 239 7.51 6.68 -4.77
N ILE A 240 6.43 7.49 -4.85
CA ILE A 240 5.06 7.03 -5.12
C ILE A 240 4.57 7.67 -6.41
N ALA A 241 3.86 6.90 -7.22
CA ALA A 241 3.12 7.36 -8.38
C ALA A 241 1.70 6.80 -8.33
N VAL A 242 0.73 7.62 -8.70
CA VAL A 242 -0.69 7.27 -8.63
C VAL A 242 -1.38 7.49 -9.96
N ALA A 243 -2.36 6.65 -10.25
CA ALA A 243 -3.23 6.79 -11.42
C ALA A 243 -4.69 6.67 -10.99
N TYR A 244 -5.50 7.63 -11.44
CA TYR A 244 -6.95 7.58 -11.28
C TYR A 244 -7.53 6.85 -12.47
N ILE A 245 -8.21 5.75 -12.25
CA ILE A 245 -8.84 4.93 -13.27
C ILE A 245 -10.36 4.97 -13.14
N ASP A 246 -11.04 4.93 -14.27
CA ASP A 246 -12.47 4.69 -14.32
C ASP A 246 -12.71 3.19 -14.15
N ALA A 247 -13.42 2.81 -13.09
CA ALA A 247 -13.73 1.41 -12.78
C ALA A 247 -15.09 0.98 -13.36
N THR A 248 -15.88 1.93 -13.88
CA THR A 248 -17.14 1.60 -14.52
C THR A 248 -16.91 1.13 -15.95
N PRO A 249 -17.32 -0.10 -16.30
CA PRO A 249 -17.19 -0.63 -17.67
C PRO A 249 -18.08 0.09 -18.67
#